data_0f65a8d24ee642a8f27b6054bbe77ece
#
_entry.id   0f65a8d24ee642a8f27b6054bbe77ece
#
_cell.length_a   1.000
_cell.length_b   1.000
_cell.length_c   1.000
_cell.angle_alpha   90.00
_cell.angle_beta   90.00
_cell.angle_gamma   90.00
#
_symmetry.space_group_name_H-M   'P 1'
#
loop_
_entity.id
_entity.type
_entity.pdbx_description
1 polymer ?
#
loop_
_entity_poly.entity_id
_entity_poly.type
_entity_poly.pdbx_seq_one_letter_code
_entity_poly.pdbx_strand_id
1 'polypeptide(L)'
;LKDIFVLDKTRKKLKNSLKEFYKSEKGIQKRKEQQKYMLQYVKDYKGPFKDTKPELKMEEILIFLHIPYEKQYRVGNHVADFHILNSPFLVEVDGDYWHGNPKKFSSFNKIQLGQKERDVKNEQLAKEKGFVVLRFWEDDILRNIDEVKNKLMEAFDYGK
;
A
#
# COMPACT_ATOMS: atom_id res chain seq x y z
N LEU A 1 10.00 -15.88 18.30
CA LEU A 1 9.36 -17.02 17.61
C LEU A 1 7.84 -17.06 17.84
N LYS A 2 7.33 -16.83 19.07
CA LYS A 2 5.87 -16.80 19.34
C LYS A 2 5.17 -15.65 18.61
N ASP A 3 5.78 -14.49 18.51
CA ASP A 3 5.18 -13.30 17.89
C ASP A 3 5.03 -13.46 16.37
N ILE A 4 5.99 -14.12 15.72
CA ILE A 4 5.93 -14.42 14.28
C ILE A 4 4.78 -15.40 13.98
N PHE A 5 4.58 -16.39 14.84
CA PHE A 5 3.52 -17.40 14.69
C PHE A 5 2.12 -16.82 14.93
N VAL A 6 1.98 -15.87 15.85
CA VAL A 6 0.72 -15.14 16.10
C VAL A 6 0.39 -14.23 14.92
N LEU A 7 1.38 -13.51 14.38
CA LEU A 7 1.23 -12.67 13.20
C LEU A 7 0.80 -13.49 11.98
N ASP A 8 1.35 -14.68 11.80
CA ASP A 8 1.03 -15.55 10.67
C ASP A 8 -0.40 -16.11 10.74
N LYS A 9 -0.85 -16.52 11.93
CA LYS A 9 -2.25 -16.95 12.16
C LYS A 9 -3.26 -15.82 11.94
N THR A 10 -2.96 -14.63 12.45
CA THR A 10 -3.80 -13.45 12.28
C THR A 10 -3.87 -13.04 10.81
N ARG A 11 -2.72 -13.05 10.12
CA ARG A 11 -2.59 -12.79 8.69
C ARG A 11 -3.44 -13.78 7.86
N LYS A 12 -3.36 -15.07 8.16
CA LYS A 12 -4.12 -16.12 7.46
C LYS A 12 -5.63 -16.00 7.70
N LYS A 13 -6.05 -15.71 8.94
CA LYS A 13 -7.46 -15.49 9.28
C LYS A 13 -8.04 -14.27 8.57
N LEU A 14 -7.28 -13.18 8.55
CA LEU A 14 -7.67 -11.96 7.89
C LEU A 14 -7.76 -12.11 6.37
N LYS A 15 -6.79 -12.80 5.78
CA LYS A 15 -6.74 -13.20 4.38
C LYS A 15 -8.01 -13.93 3.95
N ASN A 16 -8.42 -14.93 4.72
CA ASN A 16 -9.63 -15.70 4.45
C ASN A 16 -10.89 -14.85 4.58
N SER A 17 -10.97 -14.01 5.61
CA SER A 17 -12.09 -13.12 5.84
C SER A 17 -12.26 -12.11 4.69
N LEU A 18 -11.17 -11.54 4.19
CA LEU A 18 -11.17 -10.64 3.03
C LEU A 18 -11.61 -11.36 1.75
N LYS A 19 -11.08 -12.57 1.53
CA LYS A 19 -11.46 -13.40 0.36
C LYS A 19 -12.97 -13.67 0.31
N GLU A 20 -13.55 -14.04 1.46
CA GLU A 20 -14.99 -14.27 1.56
C GLU A 20 -15.80 -12.98 1.41
N PHE A 21 -15.34 -11.89 2.03
CA PHE A 21 -16.00 -10.59 1.87
C PHE A 21 -16.06 -10.18 0.39
N TYR A 22 -14.96 -10.31 -0.38
CA TYR A 22 -14.94 -9.91 -1.79
C TYR A 22 -15.69 -10.82 -2.74
N LYS A 23 -16.00 -12.03 -2.33
CA LYS A 23 -16.92 -12.91 -3.05
C LYS A 23 -18.40 -12.59 -2.75
N SER A 24 -18.68 -11.93 -1.64
CA SER A 24 -20.04 -11.54 -1.26
C SER A 24 -20.61 -10.43 -2.14
N GLU A 25 -21.93 -10.36 -2.26
CA GLU A 25 -22.61 -9.28 -2.98
C GLU A 25 -22.22 -7.90 -2.45
N LYS A 26 -22.08 -7.75 -1.11
CA LYS A 26 -21.60 -6.51 -0.48
C LYS A 26 -20.20 -6.13 -0.92
N GLY A 27 -19.29 -7.09 -1.00
CA GLY A 27 -17.92 -6.87 -1.46
C GLY A 27 -17.86 -6.48 -2.94
N ILE A 28 -18.68 -7.13 -3.77
CA ILE A 28 -18.81 -6.81 -5.20
C ILE A 28 -19.37 -5.39 -5.37
N GLN A 29 -20.44 -5.07 -4.63
CA GLN A 29 -21.05 -3.73 -4.68
C GLN A 29 -20.07 -2.65 -4.22
N LYS A 30 -19.37 -2.87 -3.11
CA LYS A 30 -18.37 -1.94 -2.60
C LYS A 30 -17.22 -1.69 -3.59
N ARG A 31 -16.77 -2.73 -4.31
CA ARG A 31 -15.78 -2.58 -5.39
C ARG A 31 -16.29 -1.70 -6.54
N LYS A 32 -17.53 -1.91 -6.97
CA LYS A 32 -18.16 -1.10 -8.03
C LYS A 32 -18.29 0.37 -7.62
N GLU A 33 -18.69 0.62 -6.40
CA GLU A 33 -18.82 1.98 -5.83
C GLU A 33 -17.46 2.67 -5.74
N GLN A 34 -16.45 1.96 -5.26
CA GLN A 34 -15.08 2.45 -5.15
C GLN A 34 -14.50 2.77 -6.53
N GLN A 35 -14.70 1.90 -7.51
CA GLN A 35 -14.28 2.13 -8.89
C GLN A 35 -14.97 3.36 -9.50
N LYS A 36 -16.29 3.51 -9.27
CA LYS A 36 -17.05 4.68 -9.73
C LYS A 36 -16.56 5.96 -9.06
N TYR A 37 -16.32 5.92 -7.74
CA TYR A 37 -15.77 7.05 -6.99
C TYR A 37 -14.40 7.47 -7.52
N MET A 38 -13.53 6.51 -7.79
CA MET A 38 -12.19 6.78 -8.31
C MET A 38 -12.19 7.38 -9.71
N LEU A 39 -13.02 6.87 -10.60
CA LEU A 39 -13.18 7.46 -11.94
C LEU A 39 -13.65 8.91 -11.86
N GLN A 40 -14.52 9.23 -10.90
CA GLN A 40 -14.98 10.59 -10.66
C GLN A 40 -13.89 11.45 -10.00
N TYR A 41 -13.21 10.92 -8.99
CA TYR A 41 -12.11 11.59 -8.29
C TYR A 41 -10.98 12.00 -9.24
N VAL A 42 -10.54 11.10 -10.12
CA VAL A 42 -9.51 11.39 -11.13
C VAL A 42 -9.95 12.51 -12.09
N LYS A 43 -11.25 12.59 -12.42
CA LYS A 43 -11.81 13.65 -13.27
C LYS A 43 -11.87 15.01 -12.56
N ASP A 44 -12.21 15.01 -11.29
CA ASP A 44 -12.59 16.21 -10.54
C ASP A 44 -11.48 16.75 -9.63
N TYR A 45 -10.34 16.02 -9.54
CA TYR A 45 -9.27 16.36 -8.60
C TYR A 45 -8.62 17.71 -8.91
N LYS A 46 -8.89 18.69 -8.06
CA LYS A 46 -8.32 20.05 -8.07
C LYS A 46 -7.64 20.40 -6.73
N GLY A 47 -7.21 19.39 -5.98
CA GLY A 47 -6.67 19.58 -4.62
C GLY A 47 -5.28 20.22 -4.58
N PRO A 48 -4.90 20.83 -3.43
CA PRO A 48 -3.58 21.43 -3.21
C PRO A 48 -2.45 20.40 -3.08
N PHE A 49 -2.77 19.16 -2.73
CA PHE A 49 -1.82 18.05 -2.68
C PHE A 49 -1.97 17.24 -3.98
N LYS A 50 -1.02 17.45 -4.88
CA LYS A 50 -0.94 16.65 -6.09
C LYS A 50 -0.36 15.29 -5.70
N ASP A 51 -1.15 14.22 -5.84
CA ASP A 51 -0.61 12.88 -5.84
C ASP A 51 0.54 12.79 -6.85
N THR A 52 1.61 12.13 -6.47
CA THR A 52 2.71 11.89 -7.39
C THR A 52 2.31 10.89 -8.47
N LYS A 53 3.01 10.89 -9.61
CA LYS A 53 2.74 9.90 -10.68
C LYS A 53 2.78 8.44 -10.18
N PRO A 54 3.76 8.03 -9.34
CA PRO A 54 3.77 6.68 -8.77
C PRO A 54 2.57 6.38 -7.87
N GLU A 55 2.13 7.35 -7.05
CA GLU A 55 0.94 7.17 -6.20
C GLU A 55 -0.32 6.98 -7.03
N LEU A 56 -0.53 7.81 -8.06
CA LEU A 56 -1.65 7.64 -9.00
C LEU A 56 -1.60 6.28 -9.70
N LYS A 57 -0.39 5.83 -10.07
CA LYS A 57 -0.22 4.52 -10.71
C LYS A 57 -0.49 3.36 -9.76
N MET A 58 -0.05 3.45 -8.51
CA MET A 58 -0.38 2.48 -7.47
C MET A 58 -1.90 2.42 -7.24
N GLU A 59 -2.55 3.56 -7.21
CA GLU A 59 -4.00 3.66 -7.09
C GLU A 59 -4.73 2.95 -8.23
N GLU A 60 -4.31 3.15 -9.50
CA GLU A 60 -4.81 2.41 -10.65
C GLU A 60 -4.64 0.89 -10.49
N ILE A 61 -3.49 0.44 -9.96
CA ILE A 61 -3.23 -0.98 -9.70
C ILE A 61 -4.18 -1.53 -8.64
N LEU A 62 -4.36 -0.82 -7.52
CA LEU A 62 -5.28 -1.23 -6.45
C LEU A 62 -6.71 -1.36 -6.97
N ILE A 63 -7.16 -0.39 -7.80
CA ILE A 63 -8.48 -0.42 -8.43
C ILE A 63 -8.60 -1.60 -9.38
N PHE A 64 -7.61 -1.81 -10.25
CA PHE A 64 -7.58 -2.93 -11.20
C PHE A 64 -7.68 -4.28 -10.49
N LEU A 65 -6.98 -4.43 -9.38
CA LEU A 65 -7.02 -5.64 -8.54
C LEU A 65 -8.25 -5.71 -7.64
N HIS A 66 -9.12 -4.70 -7.67
CA HIS A 66 -10.30 -4.59 -6.80
C HIS A 66 -9.96 -4.63 -5.31
N ILE A 67 -8.79 -4.09 -4.93
CA ILE A 67 -8.34 -3.97 -3.54
C ILE A 67 -8.90 -2.67 -2.96
N PRO A 68 -9.76 -2.72 -1.92
CA PRO A 68 -10.30 -1.50 -1.32
C PRO A 68 -9.27 -0.86 -0.41
N TYR A 69 -9.20 0.46 -0.46
CA TYR A 69 -8.22 1.23 0.27
C TYR A 69 -8.80 2.57 0.76
N GLU A 70 -8.08 3.17 1.69
CA GLU A 70 -8.20 4.55 2.12
C GLU A 70 -6.87 5.24 1.89
N LYS A 71 -6.88 6.44 1.29
CA LYS A 71 -5.67 7.23 1.03
C LYS A 71 -5.26 8.05 2.24
N GLN A 72 -3.96 8.34 2.34
CA GLN A 72 -3.40 9.26 3.32
C GLN A 72 -3.82 8.87 4.75
N TYR A 73 -3.66 7.60 5.06
CA TYR A 73 -4.09 7.04 6.34
C TYR A 73 -3.13 7.39 7.48
N ARG A 74 -3.65 8.01 8.54
CA ARG A 74 -2.83 8.47 9.66
C ARG A 74 -2.54 7.36 10.67
N VAL A 75 -1.26 7.13 10.93
CA VAL A 75 -0.74 6.21 11.95
C VAL A 75 0.13 7.00 12.92
N GLY A 76 -0.46 7.52 14.00
CA GLY A 76 0.24 8.43 14.91
C GLY A 76 0.64 9.73 14.20
N ASN A 77 1.94 10.01 14.16
CA ASN A 77 2.50 11.19 13.47
C ASN A 77 2.89 10.92 12.01
N HIS A 78 2.75 9.69 11.56
CA HIS A 78 3.00 9.28 10.19
C HIS A 78 1.70 9.21 9.38
N VAL A 79 1.79 9.48 8.07
CA VAL A 79 0.69 9.32 7.12
C VAL A 79 1.15 8.35 6.05
N ALA A 80 0.53 7.17 6.01
CA ALA A 80 0.75 6.18 4.96
C ALA A 80 -0.02 6.54 3.69
N ASP A 81 0.53 6.23 2.52
CA ASP A 81 -0.12 6.55 1.25
C ASP A 81 -1.46 5.84 1.10
N PHE A 82 -1.52 4.56 1.45
CA PHE A 82 -2.76 3.79 1.41
C PHE A 82 -2.87 2.84 2.61
N HIS A 83 -4.06 2.75 3.18
CA HIS A 83 -4.46 1.70 4.09
C HIS A 83 -5.41 0.74 3.36
N ILE A 84 -5.12 -0.54 3.38
CA ILE A 84 -5.99 -1.55 2.78
C ILE A 84 -7.11 -1.89 3.73
N LEU A 85 -8.34 -1.58 3.33
CA LEU A 85 -9.51 -1.70 4.20
C LEU A 85 -9.74 -3.14 4.67
N ASN A 86 -10.15 -3.28 5.92
CA ASN A 86 -10.38 -4.55 6.60
C ASN A 86 -9.12 -5.45 6.67
N SER A 87 -7.95 -4.83 6.67
CA SER A 87 -6.66 -5.52 6.75
C SER A 87 -5.65 -4.74 7.60
N PRO A 88 -4.57 -5.36 8.09
CA PRO A 88 -3.50 -4.64 8.76
C PRO A 88 -2.48 -4.02 7.79
N PHE A 89 -2.74 -4.03 6.49
CA PHE A 89 -1.74 -3.62 5.52
C PHE A 89 -1.80 -2.13 5.22
N LEU A 90 -0.63 -1.50 5.30
CA LEU A 90 -0.34 -0.18 4.75
C LEU A 90 0.48 -0.36 3.48
N VAL A 91 0.23 0.45 2.47
CA VAL A 91 1.03 0.51 1.25
C VAL A 91 1.70 1.87 1.17
N GLU A 92 3.01 1.86 1.00
CA GLU A 92 3.87 3.03 0.85
C GLU A 92 4.49 3.05 -0.54
N VAL A 93 4.49 4.22 -1.15
CA VAL A 93 5.08 4.48 -2.46
C VAL A 93 6.36 5.26 -2.29
N ASP A 94 7.50 4.58 -2.40
CA ASP A 94 8.81 5.15 -2.16
C ASP A 94 9.38 5.79 -3.43
N GLY A 95 9.51 7.11 -3.44
CA GLY A 95 10.23 7.82 -4.49
C GLY A 95 11.70 7.43 -4.50
N ASP A 96 12.22 7.00 -5.66
CA ASP A 96 13.56 6.44 -5.80
C ASP A 96 14.66 7.36 -5.26
N TYR A 97 14.57 8.65 -5.56
CA TYR A 97 15.55 9.62 -5.12
C TYR A 97 15.47 9.87 -3.61
N TRP A 98 14.27 10.10 -3.09
CA TRP A 98 14.10 10.55 -1.71
C TRP A 98 14.39 9.46 -0.69
N HIS A 99 14.02 8.23 -0.99
CA HIS A 99 14.23 7.05 -0.14
C HIS A 99 15.54 6.30 -0.46
N GLY A 100 16.27 6.75 -1.51
CA GLY A 100 17.55 6.17 -1.90
C GLY A 100 17.39 4.72 -2.34
N ASN A 101 16.72 4.51 -3.49
CA ASN A 101 16.53 3.17 -4.05
C ASN A 101 17.91 2.50 -4.30
N PRO A 102 18.23 1.36 -3.65
CA PRO A 102 19.53 0.72 -3.76
C PRO A 102 19.83 0.19 -5.18
N LYS A 103 18.81 0.01 -6.02
CA LYS A 103 18.99 -0.33 -7.44
C LYS A 103 19.58 0.84 -8.25
N LYS A 104 19.44 2.08 -7.76
CA LYS A 104 19.87 3.32 -8.46
C LYS A 104 21.01 4.05 -7.77
N PHE A 105 21.17 3.87 -6.48
CA PHE A 105 22.15 4.60 -5.68
C PHE A 105 23.05 3.62 -4.93
N SER A 106 24.36 3.64 -5.25
CA SER A 106 25.40 2.85 -4.55
C SER A 106 25.84 3.49 -3.23
N SER A 107 25.60 4.79 -3.06
CA SER A 107 25.84 5.56 -1.84
C SER A 107 24.70 6.54 -1.61
N PHE A 108 24.50 6.96 -0.36
CA PHE A 108 23.39 7.81 0.03
C PHE A 108 23.89 9.17 0.51
N ASN A 109 23.23 10.23 0.07
CA ASN A 109 23.46 11.57 0.57
C ASN A 109 22.76 11.79 1.92
N LYS A 110 23.02 12.95 2.56
CA LYS A 110 22.49 13.29 3.89
C LYS A 110 20.96 13.29 3.94
N ILE A 111 20.29 13.71 2.85
CA ILE A 111 18.81 13.75 2.76
C ILE A 111 18.27 12.33 2.75
N GLN A 112 18.83 11.45 1.93
CA GLN A 112 18.44 10.04 1.82
C GLN A 112 18.69 9.28 3.13
N LEU A 113 19.82 9.51 3.80
CA LEU A 113 20.09 8.93 5.11
C LEU A 113 19.05 9.36 6.15
N GLY A 114 18.73 10.65 6.22
CA GLY A 114 17.70 11.17 7.11
C GLY A 114 16.30 10.61 6.78
N GLN A 115 15.99 10.37 5.50
CA GLN A 115 14.73 9.72 5.12
C GLN A 115 14.69 8.25 5.57
N LYS A 116 15.78 7.50 5.37
CA LYS A 116 15.86 6.10 5.84
C LYS A 116 15.66 5.97 7.36
N GLU A 117 16.21 6.88 8.15
CA GLU A 117 15.98 6.90 9.59
C GLU A 117 14.51 7.15 9.93
N ARG A 118 13.84 8.06 9.21
CA ARG A 118 12.40 8.31 9.38
C ARG A 118 11.57 7.08 8.98
N ASP A 119 11.91 6.44 7.86
CA ASP A 119 11.23 5.24 7.38
C ASP A 119 11.28 4.12 8.41
N VAL A 120 12.44 3.86 9.01
CA VAL A 120 12.59 2.86 10.09
C VAL A 120 11.71 3.19 11.28
N LYS A 121 11.69 4.45 11.73
CA LYS A 121 10.84 4.88 12.85
C LYS A 121 9.35 4.75 12.54
N ASN A 122 8.93 5.12 11.33
CA ASN A 122 7.54 5.03 10.89
C ASN A 122 7.09 3.57 10.76
N GLU A 123 7.95 2.71 10.24
CA GLU A 123 7.67 1.28 10.13
C GLU A 123 7.57 0.61 11.51
N GLN A 124 8.44 0.97 12.44
CA GLN A 124 8.37 0.50 13.82
C GLN A 124 7.06 0.97 14.48
N LEU A 125 6.67 2.24 14.33
CA LEU A 125 5.41 2.77 14.85
C LEU A 125 4.20 2.02 14.26
N ALA A 126 4.20 1.78 12.95
CA ALA A 126 3.15 1.03 12.29
C ALA A 126 3.04 -0.39 12.85
N LYS A 127 4.17 -1.08 13.02
CA LYS A 127 4.26 -2.43 13.60
C LYS A 127 3.73 -2.48 15.03
N GLU A 128 4.08 -1.51 15.88
CA GLU A 128 3.57 -1.42 17.26
C GLU A 128 2.05 -1.25 17.32
N LYS A 129 1.48 -0.61 16.31
CA LYS A 129 0.02 -0.45 16.14
C LYS A 129 -0.66 -1.64 15.42
N GLY A 130 0.08 -2.70 15.12
CA GLY A 130 -0.44 -3.92 14.50
C GLY A 130 -0.53 -3.87 12.98
N PHE A 131 0.09 -2.88 12.33
CA PHE A 131 0.13 -2.79 10.88
C PHE A 131 1.34 -3.50 10.28
N VAL A 132 1.19 -3.90 9.02
CA VAL A 132 2.24 -4.45 8.17
C VAL A 132 2.44 -3.50 6.99
N VAL A 133 3.63 -2.95 6.83
CA VAL A 133 3.94 -2.00 5.76
C VAL A 133 4.44 -2.76 4.52
N LEU A 134 3.80 -2.53 3.38
CA LEU A 134 4.23 -2.99 2.06
C LEU A 134 4.80 -1.78 1.31
N ARG A 135 6.08 -1.82 1.01
CA ARG A 135 6.78 -0.72 0.32
C ARG A 135 7.04 -1.08 -1.15
N PHE A 136 6.79 -0.12 -2.01
CA PHE A 136 7.00 -0.25 -3.45
C PHE A 136 7.78 0.93 -3.99
N TRP A 137 8.85 0.65 -4.73
CA TRP A 137 9.64 1.68 -5.38
C TRP A 137 8.92 2.32 -6.57
N GLU A 138 9.12 3.62 -6.74
CA GLU A 138 8.62 4.39 -7.89
C GLU A 138 8.93 3.69 -9.23
N ASP A 139 10.17 3.24 -9.42
CA ASP A 139 10.60 2.57 -10.64
C ASP A 139 9.85 1.26 -10.90
N ASP A 140 9.63 0.46 -9.85
CA ASP A 140 8.89 -0.80 -9.95
C ASP A 140 7.41 -0.53 -10.29
N ILE A 141 6.79 0.48 -9.69
CA ILE A 141 5.41 0.87 -9.98
C ILE A 141 5.23 1.36 -11.41
N LEU A 142 6.20 2.12 -11.93
CA LEU A 142 6.10 2.72 -13.26
C LEU A 142 6.53 1.77 -14.39
N ARG A 143 7.44 0.82 -14.13
CA ARG A 143 8.07 -0.01 -15.16
C ARG A 143 7.85 -1.52 -15.00
N ASN A 144 7.59 -1.98 -13.78
CA ASN A 144 7.46 -3.40 -13.44
C ASN A 144 6.08 -3.70 -12.83
N ILE A 145 5.02 -3.20 -13.48
CA ILE A 145 3.65 -3.24 -12.97
C ILE A 145 3.21 -4.67 -12.59
N ASP A 146 3.57 -5.66 -13.39
CA ASP A 146 3.17 -7.04 -13.14
C ASP A 146 3.84 -7.61 -11.88
N GLU A 147 5.08 -7.23 -11.59
CA GLU A 147 5.74 -7.61 -10.35
C GLU A 147 5.06 -6.97 -9.13
N VAL A 148 4.66 -5.69 -9.24
CA VAL A 148 3.90 -4.99 -8.20
C VAL A 148 2.56 -5.66 -7.96
N LYS A 149 1.82 -6.00 -9.03
CA LYS A 149 0.55 -6.75 -8.94
C LYS A 149 0.73 -8.10 -8.28
N ASN A 150 1.76 -8.85 -8.66
CA ASN A 150 2.04 -10.17 -8.08
C ASN A 150 2.34 -10.07 -6.58
N LYS A 151 3.17 -9.11 -6.16
CA LYS A 151 3.45 -8.87 -4.72
C LYS A 151 2.19 -8.50 -3.94
N LEU A 152 1.33 -7.67 -4.50
CA LEU A 152 0.04 -7.33 -3.88
C LEU A 152 -0.87 -8.57 -3.81
N MET A 153 -0.97 -9.34 -4.89
CA MET A 153 -1.77 -10.57 -4.92
C MET A 153 -1.25 -11.62 -3.93
N GLU A 154 0.06 -11.81 -3.83
CA GLU A 154 0.69 -12.70 -2.85
C GLU A 154 0.40 -12.26 -1.42
N ALA A 155 0.50 -10.95 -1.12
CA ALA A 155 0.17 -10.42 0.20
C ALA A 155 -1.30 -10.64 0.56
N PHE A 156 -2.21 -10.53 -0.42
CA PHE A 156 -3.65 -10.58 -0.19
C PHE A 156 -4.33 -11.86 -0.70
N ASP A 157 -3.61 -12.76 -1.40
CA ASP A 157 -4.13 -14.01 -2.00
C ASP A 157 -5.33 -13.79 -2.96
N TYR A 158 -5.22 -12.79 -3.80
CA TYR A 158 -6.24 -12.40 -4.77
C TYR A 158 -6.05 -13.08 -6.12
N GLY A 159 -5.69 -14.31 -6.21
CA GLY A 159 -5.37 -14.85 -7.52
C GLY A 159 -5.55 -16.35 -7.72
N LYS A 160 -6.17 -17.03 -6.78
CA LYS A 160 -6.44 -18.48 -6.97
C LYS A 160 -7.87 -18.84 -6.66
#